data_7f865d391a6c56988c480aa3e339996a
#
_entry.id   7f865d391a6c56988c480aa3e339996a
#
_cell.length_a   1.000
_cell.length_b   1.000
_cell.length_c   1.000
_cell.angle_alpha   90.00
_cell.angle_beta   90.00
_cell.angle_gamma   90.00
#
_symmetry.space_group_name_H-M   'P 1'
#
loop_
_entity.id
_entity.type
_entity.pdbx_description
1 polymer ?
#
loop_
_entity_poly.entity_id
_entity_poly.type
_entity_poly.pdbx_seq_one_letter_code
_entity_poly.pdbx_strand_id
1 'polypeptide(L)'
;MKIFTIVSPGSRVVCRRGGIYVVKGDSKEKILIPPDIDCVVVASSRVSISSKAIRVAARRGIDFVFLDFNGMPIARLYPPYINKTVAVRVSQYMLFQGDYGRKLAKEIVYTKIVNQVELVRYLAKNYREPSLREVAYQIDSIATELRALDPKILDRDILMSFESRAAKAYWQTIASLLPDSLGFRGRDHESRDLFNMALNYGYGILYSVCERSLLFAGLDPYLGVLHTPKSGKPSLTLDFVEMFRAIAVDKPLVINVKKIKLAIQQDRLDTDSRKSVASIVLENLRQRYLYIKTSKREELSEIIKRDAWDLAYCIREGLEYRGARLVI
;
A
#
# COMPACT_ATOMS: atom_id res chain seq x y z
N MET A 1 8.64 6.51 7.39
CA MET A 1 8.12 7.55 6.49
C MET A 1 6.97 8.29 7.16
N LYS A 2 7.06 9.60 7.29
CA LYS A 2 6.03 10.42 7.95
C LYS A 2 5.07 11.02 6.92
N ILE A 3 3.78 10.80 7.10
CA ILE A 3 2.73 11.20 6.17
C ILE A 3 1.79 12.21 6.83
N PHE A 4 1.47 13.28 6.13
CA PHE A 4 0.46 14.25 6.51
C PHE A 4 -0.71 14.19 5.50
N THR A 5 -1.96 14.20 5.98
CA THR A 5 -3.12 14.05 5.11
C THR A 5 -4.02 15.27 5.18
N ILE A 6 -4.48 15.74 4.02
CA ILE A 6 -5.45 16.83 3.88
C ILE A 6 -6.75 16.26 3.31
N VAL A 7 -7.77 16.14 4.15
CA VAL A 7 -9.09 15.58 3.77
C VAL A 7 -10.20 16.64 3.77
N SER A 8 -9.98 17.79 4.40
CA SER A 8 -11.01 18.82 4.56
C SER A 8 -11.17 19.65 3.27
N PRO A 9 -12.38 19.72 2.68
CA PRO A 9 -12.65 20.58 1.52
C PRO A 9 -12.39 22.05 1.84
N GLY A 10 -12.00 22.83 0.82
CA GLY A 10 -11.72 24.26 0.97
C GLY A 10 -10.39 24.59 1.65
N SER A 11 -9.59 23.59 1.99
CA SER A 11 -8.27 23.81 2.59
C SER A 11 -7.30 24.51 1.63
N ARG A 12 -6.43 25.35 2.19
CA ARG A 12 -5.38 26.05 1.44
C ARG A 12 -4.00 25.73 2.04
N VAL A 13 -3.08 25.25 1.21
CA VAL A 13 -1.70 25.03 1.60
C VAL A 13 -0.86 26.26 1.26
N VAL A 14 -0.35 26.92 2.29
CA VAL A 14 0.37 28.19 2.16
C VAL A 14 1.73 28.12 2.86
N CYS A 15 2.68 28.93 2.40
CA CYS A 15 3.97 29.09 3.07
C CYS A 15 4.04 30.45 3.79
N ARG A 16 4.36 30.44 5.08
CA ARG A 16 4.60 31.65 5.87
C ARG A 16 5.87 31.48 6.71
N ARG A 17 6.76 32.46 6.69
CA ARG A 17 8.03 32.47 7.46
C ARG A 17 8.81 31.14 7.30
N GLY A 18 8.84 30.59 6.08
CA GLY A 18 9.50 29.32 5.81
C GLY A 18 8.74 28.04 6.22
N GLY A 19 7.70 28.11 7.03
CA GLY A 19 6.82 26.99 7.39
C GLY A 19 5.71 26.77 6.34
N ILE A 20 5.31 25.52 6.13
CA ILE A 20 4.17 25.14 5.29
C ILE A 20 2.98 24.88 6.22
N TYR A 21 1.86 25.53 5.92
CA TYR A 21 0.65 25.46 6.75
C TYR A 21 -0.54 25.02 5.89
N VAL A 22 -1.41 24.21 6.48
CA VAL A 22 -2.78 23.99 5.98
C VAL A 22 -3.70 24.96 6.71
N VAL A 23 -4.42 25.77 5.96
CA VAL A 23 -5.51 26.62 6.47
C VAL A 23 -6.81 25.93 6.11
N LYS A 24 -7.58 25.47 7.09
CA LYS A 24 -8.89 24.83 6.87
C LYS A 24 -9.89 25.85 6.32
N GLY A 25 -10.72 25.41 5.37
CA GLY A 25 -11.66 26.30 4.68
C GLY A 25 -12.78 26.84 5.59
N ASP A 26 -13.29 26.00 6.47
CA ASP A 26 -14.42 26.24 7.36
C ASP A 26 -14.04 27.02 8.63
N SER A 27 -13.03 26.55 9.36
CA SER A 27 -12.63 27.10 10.68
C SER A 27 -11.51 28.14 10.61
N LYS A 28 -10.89 28.35 9.44
CA LYS A 28 -9.67 29.15 9.26
C LYS A 28 -8.50 28.73 10.17
N GLU A 29 -8.61 27.60 10.82
CA GLU A 29 -7.57 27.00 11.64
C GLU A 29 -6.31 26.79 10.79
N LYS A 30 -5.14 27.10 11.37
CA LYS A 30 -3.84 26.93 10.72
C LYS A 30 -3.08 25.76 11.36
N ILE A 31 -2.85 24.74 10.61
CA ILE A 31 -2.09 23.56 11.04
C ILE A 31 -0.72 23.61 10.36
N LEU A 32 0.36 23.58 11.13
CA LEU A 32 1.70 23.48 10.60
C LEU A 32 1.92 22.06 10.06
N ILE A 33 2.36 21.94 8.82
CA ILE A 33 2.91 20.68 8.30
C ILE A 33 4.31 20.52 8.90
N PRO A 34 4.55 19.46 9.68
CA PRO A 34 5.87 19.26 10.31
C PRO A 34 6.98 19.24 9.25
N PRO A 35 8.17 19.83 9.54
CA PRO A 35 9.23 19.96 8.55
C PRO A 35 9.89 18.63 8.17
N ASP A 36 9.70 17.60 8.98
CA ASP A 36 10.23 16.25 8.84
C ASP A 36 9.23 15.26 8.21
N ILE A 37 8.17 15.79 7.58
CA ILE A 37 7.23 15.01 6.77
C ILE A 37 7.90 14.59 5.45
N ASP A 38 7.66 13.36 5.07
CA ASP A 38 8.10 12.81 3.78
C ASP A 38 7.09 13.09 2.66
N CYS A 39 5.78 12.98 2.96
CA CYS A 39 4.72 13.06 1.96
C CYS A 39 3.47 13.75 2.51
N VAL A 40 2.81 14.54 1.67
CA VAL A 40 1.49 15.11 1.92
C VAL A 40 0.48 14.45 0.99
N VAL A 41 -0.47 13.72 1.56
CA VAL A 41 -1.58 13.11 0.82
C VAL A 41 -2.76 14.09 0.78
N VAL A 42 -3.14 14.52 -0.42
CA VAL A 42 -4.28 15.42 -0.66
C VAL A 42 -5.46 14.57 -1.11
N ALA A 43 -6.40 14.32 -0.21
CA ALA A 43 -7.55 13.44 -0.42
C ALA A 43 -8.87 14.22 -0.66
N SER A 44 -8.78 15.49 -1.03
CA SER A 44 -9.91 16.33 -1.37
C SER A 44 -9.64 17.13 -2.64
N SER A 45 -10.62 17.17 -3.54
CA SER A 45 -10.54 17.95 -4.80
C SER A 45 -10.62 19.47 -4.60
N ARG A 46 -11.07 19.93 -3.41
CA ARG A 46 -11.20 21.36 -3.07
C ARG A 46 -10.05 21.84 -2.21
N VAL A 47 -8.80 21.58 -2.66
CA VAL A 47 -7.58 22.05 -1.98
C VAL A 47 -6.78 22.91 -2.95
N SER A 48 -6.37 24.10 -2.51
CA SER A 48 -5.46 24.95 -3.27
C SER A 48 -4.07 24.96 -2.63
N ILE A 49 -3.03 25.00 -3.44
CA ILE A 49 -1.64 24.99 -2.98
C ILE A 49 -0.92 26.18 -3.61
N SER A 50 -0.32 27.03 -2.77
CA SER A 50 0.47 28.14 -3.29
C SER A 50 1.80 27.66 -3.88
N SER A 51 2.26 28.28 -4.99
CA SER A 51 3.54 27.97 -5.62
C SER A 51 4.72 28.11 -4.64
N LYS A 52 4.64 29.04 -3.68
CA LYS A 52 5.65 29.18 -2.62
C LYS A 52 5.70 27.95 -1.71
N ALA A 53 4.56 27.34 -1.36
CA ALA A 53 4.50 26.12 -0.58
C ALA A 53 5.11 24.94 -1.35
N ILE A 54 4.81 24.81 -2.65
CA ILE A 54 5.38 23.79 -3.53
C ILE A 54 6.91 23.91 -3.56
N ARG A 55 7.45 25.13 -3.78
CA ARG A 55 8.89 25.37 -3.82
C ARG A 55 9.60 24.99 -2.52
N VAL A 56 9.00 25.31 -1.37
CA VAL A 56 9.56 24.96 -0.06
C VAL A 56 9.50 23.45 0.17
N ALA A 57 8.38 22.81 -0.15
CA ALA A 57 8.22 21.37 -0.06
C ALA A 57 9.26 20.62 -0.91
N ALA A 58 9.41 21.01 -2.20
CA ALA A 58 10.38 20.39 -3.10
C ALA A 58 11.82 20.50 -2.58
N ARG A 59 12.23 21.64 -2.04
CA ARG A 59 13.55 21.81 -1.42
C ARG A 59 13.79 20.94 -0.20
N ARG A 60 12.72 20.53 0.50
CA ARG A 60 12.77 19.66 1.68
C ARG A 60 12.59 18.19 1.34
N GLY A 61 12.43 17.83 0.07
CA GLY A 61 12.15 16.46 -0.34
C GLY A 61 10.74 15.99 0.02
N ILE A 62 9.82 16.92 0.35
CA ILE A 62 8.42 16.62 0.62
C ILE A 62 7.68 16.55 -0.71
N ASP A 63 7.03 15.43 -1.00
CA ASP A 63 6.15 15.28 -2.15
C ASP A 63 4.66 15.46 -1.78
N PHE A 64 3.85 15.79 -2.79
CA PHE A 64 2.40 15.83 -2.68
C PHE A 64 1.80 14.77 -3.59
N VAL A 65 0.89 13.98 -3.06
CA VAL A 65 0.09 13.02 -3.81
C VAL A 65 -1.38 13.44 -3.75
N PHE A 66 -2.02 13.51 -4.90
CA PHE A 66 -3.43 13.84 -5.04
C PHE A 66 -4.21 12.55 -5.30
N LEU A 67 -5.20 12.29 -4.46
CA LEU A 67 -6.09 11.15 -4.62
C LEU A 67 -7.40 11.57 -5.26
N ASP A 68 -7.96 10.70 -6.08
CA ASP A 68 -9.34 10.83 -6.52
C ASP A 68 -10.33 10.46 -5.39
N PHE A 69 -11.60 10.44 -5.72
CA PHE A 69 -12.65 10.10 -4.76
C PHE A 69 -12.69 8.61 -4.37
N ASN A 70 -12.07 7.73 -5.17
CA ASN A 70 -11.90 6.31 -4.85
C ASN A 70 -10.61 6.03 -4.07
N GLY A 71 -9.81 7.08 -3.83
CA GLY A 71 -8.52 6.96 -3.16
C GLY A 71 -7.35 6.67 -4.10
N MET A 72 -7.59 6.55 -5.42
CA MET A 72 -6.51 6.29 -6.38
C MET A 72 -5.65 7.53 -6.59
N PRO A 73 -4.32 7.39 -6.62
CA PRO A 73 -3.42 8.48 -6.96
C PRO A 73 -3.62 8.94 -8.42
N ILE A 74 -3.91 10.24 -8.61
CA ILE A 74 -4.13 10.84 -9.94
C ILE A 74 -3.05 11.84 -10.34
N ALA A 75 -2.32 12.37 -9.36
CA ALA A 75 -1.21 13.30 -9.61
C ALA A 75 -0.21 13.25 -8.47
N ARG A 76 1.05 13.55 -8.79
CA ARG A 76 2.12 13.67 -7.81
C ARG A 76 3.01 14.87 -8.14
N LEU A 77 3.35 15.66 -7.12
CA LEU A 77 4.39 16.68 -7.17
C LEU A 77 5.56 16.20 -6.34
N TYR A 78 6.72 16.06 -6.94
CA TYR A 78 7.95 15.67 -6.27
C TYR A 78 9.15 16.43 -6.84
N PRO A 79 10.30 16.51 -6.13
CA PRO A 79 11.50 17.13 -6.66
C PRO A 79 11.94 16.45 -7.97
N PRO A 80 12.33 17.21 -9.02
CA PRO A 80 12.70 16.63 -10.31
C PRO A 80 13.99 15.83 -10.25
N TYR A 81 14.83 16.07 -9.23
CA TYR A 81 16.11 15.41 -9.08
C TYR A 81 16.02 14.28 -8.05
N ILE A 82 16.05 13.04 -8.53
CA ILE A 82 16.19 11.83 -7.74
C ILE A 82 17.56 11.24 -8.04
N ASN A 83 18.38 11.05 -7.01
CA ASN A 83 19.74 10.54 -7.17
C ASN A 83 19.77 9.03 -7.42
N LYS A 84 20.83 8.54 -8.11
CA LYS A 84 21.15 7.12 -8.28
C LYS A 84 20.13 6.28 -9.06
N THR A 85 19.38 6.88 -9.96
CA THR A 85 18.30 6.20 -10.70
C THR A 85 18.77 5.42 -11.92
N VAL A 86 19.83 5.89 -12.62
CA VAL A 86 20.21 5.35 -13.94
C VAL A 86 20.63 3.88 -13.86
N ALA A 87 21.61 3.54 -13.01
CA ALA A 87 22.09 2.17 -12.90
C ALA A 87 20.99 1.19 -12.48
N VAL A 88 20.16 1.57 -11.49
CA VAL A 88 19.04 0.74 -11.02
C VAL A 88 18.04 0.48 -12.14
N ARG A 89 17.65 1.51 -12.91
CA ARG A 89 16.69 1.36 -14.02
C ARG A 89 17.26 0.52 -15.16
N VAL A 90 18.50 0.73 -15.53
CA VAL A 90 19.15 -0.10 -16.56
C VAL A 90 19.11 -1.58 -16.14
N SER A 91 19.53 -1.89 -14.91
CA SER A 91 19.46 -3.26 -14.40
C SER A 91 18.02 -3.78 -14.34
N GLN A 92 17.05 -2.97 -13.92
CA GLN A 92 15.63 -3.33 -13.89
C GLN A 92 15.15 -3.72 -15.29
N TYR A 93 15.39 -2.92 -16.31
CA TYR A 93 14.97 -3.19 -17.69
C TYR A 93 15.64 -4.45 -18.26
N MET A 94 16.90 -4.70 -17.93
CA MET A 94 17.62 -5.90 -18.39
C MET A 94 17.14 -7.18 -17.69
N LEU A 95 16.95 -7.15 -16.37
CA LEU A 95 16.70 -8.35 -15.58
C LEU A 95 15.24 -8.79 -15.59
N PHE A 96 14.27 -7.89 -15.74
CA PHE A 96 12.85 -8.23 -15.58
C PHE A 96 12.28 -9.08 -16.70
N GLN A 97 12.91 -9.12 -17.86
CA GLN A 97 12.47 -9.96 -19.00
C GLN A 97 12.96 -11.41 -18.92
N GLY A 98 13.78 -11.75 -17.92
CA GLY A 98 14.41 -13.06 -17.80
C GLY A 98 14.03 -13.84 -16.55
N ASP A 99 14.90 -14.78 -16.18
CA ASP A 99 14.74 -15.61 -14.98
C ASP A 99 14.62 -14.82 -13.69
N TYR A 100 15.29 -13.67 -13.62
CA TYR A 100 15.19 -12.79 -12.47
C TYR A 100 13.75 -12.27 -12.28
N GLY A 101 13.09 -11.85 -13.35
CA GLY A 101 11.70 -11.41 -13.31
C GLY A 101 10.76 -12.50 -12.79
N ARG A 102 10.93 -13.75 -13.26
CA ARG A 102 10.15 -14.89 -12.77
C ARG A 102 10.36 -15.18 -11.28
N LYS A 103 11.62 -15.15 -10.82
CA LYS A 103 11.96 -15.30 -9.39
C LYS A 103 11.36 -14.20 -8.55
N LEU A 104 11.42 -12.95 -9.02
CA LEU A 104 10.84 -11.80 -8.34
C LEU A 104 9.31 -11.90 -8.28
N ALA A 105 8.65 -12.26 -9.37
CA ALA A 105 7.20 -12.46 -9.40
C ALA A 105 6.76 -13.55 -8.42
N LYS A 106 7.47 -14.69 -8.39
CA LYS A 106 7.27 -15.75 -7.41
C LYS A 106 7.38 -15.24 -5.98
N GLU A 107 8.44 -14.49 -5.66
CA GLU A 107 8.68 -13.99 -4.31
C GLU A 107 7.60 -12.98 -3.87
N ILE A 108 7.10 -12.15 -4.78
CA ILE A 108 6.00 -11.21 -4.51
C ILE A 108 4.72 -11.98 -4.14
N VAL A 109 4.32 -12.97 -4.96
CA VAL A 109 3.12 -13.79 -4.68
C VAL A 109 3.28 -14.58 -3.39
N TYR A 110 4.44 -15.20 -3.18
CA TYR A 110 4.76 -15.92 -1.95
C TYR A 110 4.64 -15.02 -0.72
N THR A 111 5.25 -13.85 -0.74
CA THR A 111 5.23 -12.89 0.37
C THR A 111 3.81 -12.37 0.64
N LYS A 112 3.03 -12.10 -0.39
CA LYS A 112 1.60 -11.76 -0.26
C LYS A 112 0.87 -12.85 0.53
N ILE A 113 1.00 -14.11 0.11
CA ILE A 113 0.29 -15.22 0.75
C ILE A 113 0.74 -15.40 2.21
N VAL A 114 2.04 -15.33 2.49
CA VAL A 114 2.57 -15.44 3.86
C VAL A 114 2.04 -14.32 4.76
N ASN A 115 1.96 -13.08 4.27
CA ASN A 115 1.40 -11.97 5.05
C ASN A 115 -0.13 -12.08 5.23
N GLN A 116 -0.84 -12.71 4.30
CA GLN A 116 -2.25 -13.10 4.50
C GLN A 116 -2.40 -14.17 5.59
N VAL A 117 -1.55 -15.20 5.59
CA VAL A 117 -1.50 -16.22 6.66
C VAL A 117 -1.29 -15.56 8.01
N GLU A 118 -0.33 -14.63 8.10
CA GLU A 118 -0.05 -13.93 9.36
C GLU A 118 -1.25 -13.14 9.86
N LEU A 119 -1.98 -12.46 8.97
CA LEU A 119 -3.21 -11.79 9.37
C LEU A 119 -4.28 -12.78 9.85
N VAL A 120 -4.51 -13.89 9.16
CA VAL A 120 -5.50 -14.90 9.57
C VAL A 120 -5.13 -15.50 10.93
N ARG A 121 -3.83 -15.80 11.18
CA ARG A 121 -3.32 -16.24 12.50
C ARG A 121 -3.60 -15.20 13.59
N TYR A 122 -3.35 -13.93 13.30
CA TYR A 122 -3.64 -12.83 14.21
C TYR A 122 -5.15 -12.74 14.52
N LEU A 123 -6.01 -12.84 13.49
CA LEU A 123 -7.46 -12.81 13.67
C LEU A 123 -7.97 -14.02 14.47
N ALA A 124 -7.42 -15.21 14.22
CA ALA A 124 -7.72 -16.42 14.97
C ALA A 124 -7.48 -16.25 16.48
N LYS A 125 -6.37 -15.60 16.83
CA LYS A 125 -6.04 -15.28 18.23
C LYS A 125 -6.97 -14.20 18.80
N ASN A 126 -7.20 -13.14 18.03
CA ASN A 126 -7.97 -11.96 18.47
C ASN A 126 -9.46 -12.27 18.66
N TYR A 127 -10.06 -13.07 17.77
CA TYR A 127 -11.46 -13.49 17.84
C TYR A 127 -11.66 -14.78 18.65
N ARG A 128 -10.58 -15.44 19.07
CA ARG A 128 -10.59 -16.75 19.76
C ARG A 128 -11.34 -17.82 18.97
N GLU A 129 -11.18 -17.82 17.65
CA GLU A 129 -11.90 -18.70 16.73
C GLU A 129 -10.94 -19.77 16.18
N PRO A 130 -11.03 -21.03 16.68
CA PRO A 130 -10.10 -22.10 16.29
C PRO A 130 -10.15 -22.45 14.79
N SER A 131 -11.32 -22.37 14.15
CA SER A 131 -11.50 -22.67 12.73
C SER A 131 -10.62 -21.82 11.84
N LEU A 132 -10.30 -20.57 12.23
CA LEU A 132 -9.41 -19.70 11.49
C LEU A 132 -7.96 -20.20 11.48
N ARG A 133 -7.55 -21.01 12.46
CA ARG A 133 -6.21 -21.63 12.46
C ARG A 133 -6.09 -22.67 11.36
N GLU A 134 -7.16 -23.43 11.10
CA GLU A 134 -7.19 -24.41 10.02
C GLU A 134 -7.12 -23.72 8.66
N VAL A 135 -7.85 -22.61 8.49
CA VAL A 135 -7.76 -21.80 7.27
C VAL A 135 -6.36 -21.21 7.10
N ALA A 136 -5.74 -20.69 8.17
CA ALA A 136 -4.36 -20.21 8.10
C ALA A 136 -3.40 -21.31 7.66
N TYR A 137 -3.58 -22.54 8.15
CA TYR A 137 -2.78 -23.69 7.73
C TYR A 137 -3.01 -24.05 6.25
N GLN A 138 -4.26 -24.03 5.78
CA GLN A 138 -4.58 -24.25 4.37
C GLN A 138 -3.92 -23.23 3.45
N ILE A 139 -3.96 -21.95 3.81
CA ILE A 139 -3.31 -20.89 3.01
C ILE A 139 -1.76 -21.05 3.07
N ASP A 140 -1.21 -21.42 4.22
CA ASP A 140 0.23 -21.64 4.39
C ASP A 140 0.74 -22.85 3.58
N SER A 141 -0.08 -23.88 3.41
CA SER A 141 0.25 -25.02 2.54
C SER A 141 0.38 -24.59 1.07
N ILE A 142 -0.47 -23.65 0.61
CA ILE A 142 -0.37 -23.08 -0.74
C ILE A 142 0.93 -22.30 -0.91
N ALA A 143 1.34 -21.51 0.10
CA ALA A 143 2.62 -20.82 0.09
C ALA A 143 3.80 -21.79 0.05
N THR A 144 3.73 -22.88 0.82
CA THR A 144 4.76 -23.92 0.86
C THR A 144 4.89 -24.64 -0.50
N GLU A 145 3.76 -25.00 -1.11
CA GLU A 145 3.71 -25.58 -2.44
C GLU A 145 4.36 -24.64 -3.48
N LEU A 146 3.97 -23.37 -3.51
CA LEU A 146 4.57 -22.36 -4.39
C LEU A 146 6.08 -22.24 -4.15
N ARG A 147 6.52 -22.23 -2.90
CA ARG A 147 7.94 -22.10 -2.55
C ARG A 147 8.79 -23.25 -3.12
N ALA A 148 8.26 -24.46 -3.14
CA ALA A 148 8.96 -25.66 -3.62
C ALA A 148 9.12 -25.71 -5.16
N LEU A 149 8.32 -24.97 -5.92
CA LEU A 149 8.40 -25.01 -7.39
C LEU A 149 9.68 -24.36 -7.92
N ASP A 150 10.23 -24.94 -8.99
CA ASP A 150 11.35 -24.33 -9.72
C ASP A 150 10.83 -23.03 -10.43
N PRO A 151 11.49 -21.88 -10.24
CA PRO A 151 11.13 -20.67 -10.96
C PRO A 151 11.11 -20.79 -12.49
N LYS A 152 11.85 -21.72 -13.07
CA LYS A 152 11.92 -21.93 -14.52
C LYS A 152 10.62 -22.42 -15.13
N ILE A 153 9.80 -23.16 -14.37
CA ILE A 153 8.51 -23.66 -14.83
C ILE A 153 7.36 -22.69 -14.57
N LEU A 154 7.63 -21.61 -13.81
CA LEU A 154 6.61 -20.64 -13.45
C LEU A 154 6.36 -19.66 -14.59
N ASP A 155 5.17 -19.67 -15.09
CA ASP A 155 4.58 -18.59 -15.86
C ASP A 155 3.62 -17.75 -15.01
N ARG A 156 3.05 -16.74 -15.63
CA ARG A 156 2.10 -15.86 -14.98
C ARG A 156 0.82 -16.59 -14.54
N ASP A 157 0.33 -17.51 -15.35
CA ASP A 157 -0.96 -18.18 -15.10
C ASP A 157 -0.84 -19.14 -13.92
N ILE A 158 0.28 -19.83 -13.80
CA ILE A 158 0.61 -20.64 -12.61
C ILE A 158 0.65 -19.75 -11.36
N LEU A 159 1.37 -18.63 -11.39
CA LEU A 159 1.44 -17.71 -10.25
C LEU A 159 0.07 -17.16 -9.86
N MET A 160 -0.75 -16.76 -10.83
CA MET A 160 -2.12 -16.29 -10.61
C MET A 160 -3.04 -17.39 -10.06
N SER A 161 -2.82 -18.65 -10.42
CA SER A 161 -3.54 -19.79 -9.83
C SER A 161 -3.27 -19.92 -8.34
N PHE A 162 -2.00 -19.87 -7.91
CA PHE A 162 -1.64 -19.89 -6.50
C PHE A 162 -2.24 -18.70 -5.74
N GLU A 163 -2.13 -17.51 -6.32
CA GLU A 163 -2.70 -16.30 -5.76
C GLU A 163 -4.23 -16.42 -5.58
N SER A 164 -4.96 -16.87 -6.60
CA SER A 164 -6.41 -17.05 -6.57
C SER A 164 -6.86 -18.07 -5.52
N ARG A 165 -6.16 -19.22 -5.41
CA ARG A 165 -6.44 -20.25 -4.40
C ARG A 165 -6.33 -19.67 -2.98
N ALA A 166 -5.23 -19.00 -2.70
CA ALA A 166 -4.99 -18.36 -1.41
C ALA A 166 -5.99 -17.23 -1.13
N ALA A 167 -6.23 -16.34 -2.12
CA ALA A 167 -7.15 -15.23 -2.01
C ALA A 167 -8.59 -15.68 -1.75
N LYS A 168 -9.05 -16.77 -2.36
CA LYS A 168 -10.40 -17.32 -2.12
C LYS A 168 -10.60 -17.68 -0.65
N ALA A 169 -9.71 -18.48 -0.07
CA ALA A 169 -9.79 -18.88 1.34
C ALA A 169 -9.66 -17.67 2.27
N TYR A 170 -8.73 -16.77 1.97
CA TYR A 170 -8.49 -15.54 2.72
C TYR A 170 -9.74 -14.63 2.76
N TRP A 171 -10.33 -14.31 1.61
CA TRP A 171 -11.48 -13.40 1.54
C TRP A 171 -12.77 -14.01 2.08
N GLN A 172 -12.95 -15.33 1.96
CA GLN A 172 -14.05 -16.03 2.63
C GLN A 172 -13.94 -15.91 4.14
N THR A 173 -12.72 -16.03 4.69
CA THR A 173 -12.45 -15.83 6.11
C THR A 173 -12.75 -14.40 6.54
N ILE A 174 -12.28 -13.40 5.79
CA ILE A 174 -12.59 -12.00 6.10
C ILE A 174 -14.11 -11.76 6.07
N ALA A 175 -14.81 -12.27 5.07
CA ALA A 175 -16.25 -12.11 4.94
C ALA A 175 -17.02 -12.68 6.15
N SER A 176 -16.61 -13.84 6.70
CA SER A 176 -17.26 -14.46 7.86
C SER A 176 -17.11 -13.65 9.17
N LEU A 177 -16.14 -12.75 9.23
CA LEU A 177 -15.87 -11.90 10.40
C LEU A 177 -16.57 -10.53 10.34
N LEU A 178 -17.08 -10.16 9.18
CA LEU A 178 -17.68 -8.86 8.96
C LEU A 178 -19.20 -8.86 9.19
N PRO A 179 -19.78 -7.75 9.68
CA PRO A 179 -21.23 -7.61 9.77
C PRO A 179 -21.90 -7.70 8.39
N ASP A 180 -23.02 -8.41 8.31
CA ASP A 180 -23.81 -8.53 7.04
C ASP A 180 -24.26 -7.17 6.48
N SER A 181 -24.44 -6.17 7.36
CA SER A 181 -24.83 -4.81 6.98
C SER A 181 -23.85 -4.10 6.05
N LEU A 182 -22.62 -4.61 5.93
CA LEU A 182 -21.61 -4.08 4.98
C LEU A 182 -21.78 -4.62 3.56
N GLY A 183 -22.57 -5.67 3.37
CA GLY A 183 -22.83 -6.28 2.07
C GLY A 183 -21.62 -7.03 1.46
N PHE A 184 -20.53 -7.22 2.22
CA PHE A 184 -19.31 -7.83 1.72
C PHE A 184 -19.44 -9.35 1.58
N ARG A 185 -19.22 -9.86 0.38
CA ARG A 185 -19.25 -11.31 0.08
C ARG A 185 -17.89 -11.83 -0.41
N GLY A 186 -16.92 -10.95 -0.56
CA GLY A 186 -15.59 -11.24 -1.06
C GLY A 186 -14.97 -10.01 -1.73
N ARG A 187 -13.71 -10.12 -2.09
CA ARG A 187 -12.99 -9.02 -2.74
C ARG A 187 -13.42 -8.87 -4.20
N ASP A 188 -14.02 -7.75 -4.48
CA ASP A 188 -14.36 -7.28 -5.82
C ASP A 188 -14.06 -5.78 -5.90
N HIS A 189 -13.16 -5.40 -6.82
CA HIS A 189 -12.73 -3.99 -6.96
C HIS A 189 -13.80 -3.12 -7.63
N GLU A 190 -14.77 -3.71 -8.33
CA GLU A 190 -15.89 -3.02 -8.97
C GLU A 190 -17.13 -2.95 -8.07
N SER A 191 -17.16 -3.78 -7.02
CA SER A 191 -18.29 -3.82 -6.10
C SER A 191 -18.48 -2.48 -5.39
N ARG A 192 -19.75 -2.13 -5.19
CA ARG A 192 -20.20 -0.93 -4.48
C ARG A 192 -20.62 -1.20 -3.05
N ASP A 193 -20.35 -2.38 -2.50
CA ASP A 193 -20.53 -2.61 -1.08
C ASP A 193 -19.57 -1.76 -0.25
N LEU A 194 -19.98 -1.43 0.97
CA LEU A 194 -19.26 -0.50 1.84
C LEU A 194 -17.84 -0.93 2.14
N PHE A 195 -17.61 -2.25 2.32
CA PHE A 195 -16.29 -2.72 2.73
C PHE A 195 -15.30 -2.78 1.54
N ASN A 196 -15.75 -3.21 0.34
CA ASN A 196 -14.93 -3.13 -0.87
C ASN A 196 -14.55 -1.69 -1.21
N MET A 197 -15.49 -0.75 -1.05
CA MET A 197 -15.19 0.68 -1.25
C MET A 197 -14.17 1.21 -0.22
N ALA A 198 -14.26 0.77 1.05
CA ALA A 198 -13.28 1.12 2.08
C ALA A 198 -11.90 0.51 1.77
N LEU A 199 -11.84 -0.75 1.32
CA LEU A 199 -10.61 -1.40 0.86
C LEU A 199 -9.99 -0.64 -0.32
N ASN A 200 -10.78 -0.29 -1.34
CA ASN A 200 -10.30 0.47 -2.51
C ASN A 200 -9.66 1.79 -2.08
N TYR A 201 -10.35 2.54 -1.20
CA TYR A 201 -9.84 3.80 -0.71
C TYR A 201 -8.56 3.64 0.11
N GLY A 202 -8.51 2.64 1.01
CA GLY A 202 -7.31 2.32 1.79
C GLY A 202 -6.13 1.87 0.92
N TYR A 203 -6.38 1.08 -0.12
CA TYR A 203 -5.34 0.67 -1.07
C TYR A 203 -4.79 1.85 -1.86
N GLY A 204 -5.60 2.84 -2.23
CA GLY A 204 -5.11 4.05 -2.88
C GLY A 204 -4.08 4.79 -2.03
N ILE A 205 -4.31 4.89 -0.71
CA ILE A 205 -3.33 5.45 0.22
C ILE A 205 -2.04 4.60 0.22
N LEU A 206 -2.17 3.27 0.29
CA LEU A 206 -1.02 2.36 0.28
C LEU A 206 -0.25 2.44 -1.05
N TYR A 207 -0.93 2.54 -2.20
CA TYR A 207 -0.30 2.78 -3.50
C TYR A 207 0.59 4.01 -3.49
N SER A 208 0.09 5.10 -2.92
CA SER A 208 0.86 6.36 -2.83
C SER A 208 2.16 6.19 -2.05
N VAL A 209 2.13 5.38 -0.97
CA VAL A 209 3.28 5.08 -0.12
C VAL A 209 4.28 4.19 -0.84
N CYS A 210 3.80 3.12 -1.47
CA CYS A 210 4.62 2.16 -2.20
C CYS A 210 5.28 2.81 -3.43
N GLU A 211 4.50 3.54 -4.24
CA GLU A 211 5.02 4.25 -5.42
C GLU A 211 6.10 5.25 -5.05
N ARG A 212 5.89 6.05 -4.00
CA ARG A 212 6.92 6.95 -3.47
C ARG A 212 8.19 6.19 -3.12
N SER A 213 8.05 5.08 -2.40
CA SER A 213 9.19 4.30 -1.94
C SER A 213 10.01 3.75 -3.11
N LEU A 214 9.35 3.25 -4.15
CA LEU A 214 9.98 2.77 -5.39
C LEU A 214 10.68 3.89 -6.16
N LEU A 215 9.98 5.02 -6.37
CA LEU A 215 10.53 6.19 -7.07
C LEU A 215 11.82 6.70 -6.40
N PHE A 216 11.79 6.86 -5.07
CA PHE A 216 12.94 7.37 -4.32
C PHE A 216 14.06 6.33 -4.16
N ALA A 217 13.76 5.04 -4.30
CA ALA A 217 14.77 3.98 -4.43
C ALA A 217 15.41 3.92 -5.82
N GLY A 218 14.91 4.71 -6.77
CA GLY A 218 15.46 4.80 -8.13
C GLY A 218 14.82 3.86 -9.15
N LEU A 219 13.79 3.10 -8.74
CA LEU A 219 13.08 2.17 -9.62
C LEU A 219 12.09 2.89 -10.54
N ASP A 220 11.79 2.27 -11.67
CA ASP A 220 10.70 2.67 -12.54
C ASP A 220 9.42 1.98 -12.07
N PRO A 221 8.40 2.71 -11.61
CA PRO A 221 7.16 2.12 -11.11
C PRO A 221 6.30 1.48 -12.20
N TYR A 222 6.58 1.76 -13.49
CA TYR A 222 5.78 1.25 -14.61
C TYR A 222 6.23 -0.10 -15.13
N LEU A 223 7.45 -0.55 -14.84
CA LEU A 223 7.93 -1.85 -15.26
C LEU A 223 7.83 -2.86 -14.11
N GLY A 224 6.77 -3.66 -14.09
CA GLY A 224 6.53 -4.77 -13.16
C GLY A 224 6.88 -6.13 -13.75
N VAL A 225 6.69 -7.18 -12.97
CA VAL A 225 6.98 -8.58 -13.32
C VAL A 225 5.77 -9.50 -13.22
N LEU A 226 4.77 -9.17 -12.40
CA LEU A 226 3.54 -9.96 -12.19
C LEU A 226 2.37 -9.36 -12.98
N HIS A 227 2.11 -8.07 -12.81
CA HIS A 227 1.14 -7.35 -13.60
C HIS A 227 1.72 -6.99 -14.95
N THR A 228 1.00 -7.33 -16.04
CA THR A 228 1.43 -7.01 -17.40
C THR A 228 1.71 -5.52 -17.54
N PRO A 229 2.93 -5.13 -17.96
CA PRO A 229 3.25 -3.75 -18.24
C PRO A 229 2.32 -3.19 -19.33
N LYS A 230 1.69 -2.07 -19.05
CA LYS A 230 0.81 -1.36 -19.97
C LYS A 230 1.02 0.14 -19.78
N SER A 231 1.06 0.89 -20.89
CA SER A 231 1.19 2.35 -20.84
C SER A 231 0.19 2.96 -19.85
N GLY A 232 0.67 3.83 -18.97
CA GLY A 232 -0.12 4.50 -17.95
C GLY A 232 -0.44 3.67 -16.70
N LYS A 233 -0.06 2.37 -16.66
CA LYS A 233 -0.29 1.51 -15.50
C LYS A 233 1.01 1.28 -14.71
N PRO A 234 1.11 1.72 -13.45
CA PRO A 234 2.32 1.57 -12.64
C PRO A 234 2.44 0.11 -12.14
N SER A 235 2.81 -0.82 -13.05
CA SER A 235 2.77 -2.27 -12.81
C SER A 235 3.68 -2.70 -11.66
N LEU A 236 4.88 -2.13 -11.51
CA LEU A 236 5.74 -2.47 -10.36
C LEU A 236 5.15 -1.98 -9.04
N THR A 237 4.49 -0.83 -9.04
CA THR A 237 3.78 -0.38 -7.83
C THR A 237 2.67 -1.36 -7.46
N LEU A 238 1.91 -1.84 -8.45
CA LEU A 238 0.86 -2.84 -8.23
C LEU A 238 1.44 -4.18 -7.74
N ASP A 239 2.58 -4.60 -8.26
CA ASP A 239 3.28 -5.80 -7.80
C ASP A 239 3.77 -5.65 -6.36
N PHE A 240 4.45 -4.55 -6.07
CA PHE A 240 5.07 -4.29 -4.78
C PHE A 240 4.04 -4.13 -3.64
N VAL A 241 2.93 -3.48 -3.92
CA VAL A 241 1.86 -3.25 -2.94
C VAL A 241 1.21 -4.53 -2.45
N GLU A 242 1.18 -5.59 -3.29
CA GLU A 242 0.56 -6.87 -2.93
C GLU A 242 1.12 -7.46 -1.64
N MET A 243 2.42 -7.31 -1.42
CA MET A 243 3.08 -7.81 -0.22
C MET A 243 2.57 -7.16 1.08
N PHE A 244 2.01 -5.95 0.99
CA PHE A 244 1.64 -5.16 2.17
C PHE A 244 0.14 -5.05 2.40
N ARG A 245 -0.72 -5.36 1.42
CA ARG A 245 -2.18 -5.15 1.49
C ARG A 245 -2.80 -5.73 2.77
N ALA A 246 -2.52 -6.99 3.06
CA ALA A 246 -3.10 -7.68 4.21
C ALA A 246 -2.81 -6.96 5.54
N ILE A 247 -1.56 -6.53 5.74
CA ILE A 247 -1.13 -5.92 7.00
C ILE A 247 -1.45 -4.41 7.04
N ALA A 248 -1.26 -3.70 5.92
CA ALA A 248 -1.38 -2.26 5.89
C ALA A 248 -2.83 -1.77 5.85
N VAL A 249 -3.72 -2.49 5.18
CA VAL A 249 -5.10 -2.05 4.92
C VAL A 249 -6.13 -3.03 5.46
N ASP A 250 -6.05 -4.32 5.10
CA ASP A 250 -7.11 -5.28 5.45
C ASP A 250 -7.20 -5.44 6.97
N LYS A 251 -6.06 -5.65 7.64
CA LYS A 251 -6.00 -5.77 9.11
C LYS A 251 -6.68 -4.61 9.82
N PRO A 252 -6.25 -3.35 9.64
CA PRO A 252 -6.82 -2.23 10.37
C PRO A 252 -8.30 -2.01 10.05
N LEU A 253 -8.76 -2.26 8.83
CA LEU A 253 -10.17 -2.15 8.48
C LEU A 253 -11.01 -3.23 9.15
N VAL A 254 -10.57 -4.50 9.11
CA VAL A 254 -11.29 -5.61 9.75
C VAL A 254 -11.43 -5.42 11.26
N ILE A 255 -10.35 -5.08 11.95
CA ILE A 255 -10.38 -4.94 13.42
C ILE A 255 -11.15 -3.71 13.92
N ASN A 256 -11.27 -2.66 13.08
CA ASN A 256 -11.97 -1.43 13.43
C ASN A 256 -13.37 -1.33 12.80
N VAL A 257 -13.81 -2.34 12.05
CA VAL A 257 -15.06 -2.30 11.28
C VAL A 257 -16.28 -1.93 12.13
N LYS A 258 -16.37 -2.40 13.38
CA LYS A 258 -17.44 -2.09 14.30
C LYS A 258 -17.39 -0.68 14.90
N LYS A 259 -16.24 0.01 14.76
CA LYS A 259 -16.02 1.35 15.32
C LYS A 259 -16.21 2.46 14.28
N ILE A 260 -16.20 2.12 12.99
CA ILE A 260 -16.36 3.07 11.89
C ILE A 260 -17.78 2.98 11.32
N LYS A 261 -18.38 4.14 11.09
CA LYS A 261 -19.62 4.24 10.31
C LYS A 261 -19.23 4.46 8.87
N LEU A 262 -19.49 3.47 8.02
CA LEU A 262 -19.32 3.61 6.58
C LEU A 262 -20.67 3.98 5.97
N ALA A 263 -20.66 4.98 5.10
CA ALA A 263 -21.84 5.43 4.38
C ALA A 263 -21.50 5.81 2.93
N ILE A 264 -22.47 5.64 2.05
CA ILE A 264 -22.37 5.98 0.63
C ILE A 264 -23.15 7.26 0.38
N GLN A 265 -22.54 8.17 -0.37
CA GLN A 265 -23.18 9.37 -0.91
C GLN A 265 -22.79 9.51 -2.38
N GLN A 266 -23.77 9.55 -3.28
CA GLN A 266 -23.55 9.65 -4.73
C GLN A 266 -22.58 8.56 -5.26
N ASP A 267 -22.89 7.30 -4.98
CA ASP A 267 -22.10 6.12 -5.39
C ASP A 267 -20.63 6.10 -4.90
N ARG A 268 -20.31 6.80 -3.82
CA ARG A 268 -18.97 6.90 -3.23
C ARG A 268 -19.06 6.85 -1.71
N LEU A 269 -17.96 6.48 -1.07
CA LEU A 269 -17.84 6.72 0.36
C LEU A 269 -18.02 8.21 0.64
N ASP A 270 -18.85 8.55 1.62
CA ASP A 270 -19.03 9.93 2.06
C ASP A 270 -17.72 10.50 2.65
N THR A 271 -17.69 11.79 2.91
CA THR A 271 -16.48 12.46 3.38
C THR A 271 -15.98 11.94 4.73
N ASP A 272 -16.91 11.59 5.63
CA ASP A 272 -16.53 11.15 6.99
C ASP A 272 -16.06 9.68 6.99
N SER A 273 -16.65 8.83 6.15
CA SER A 273 -16.14 7.48 5.88
C SER A 273 -14.72 7.52 5.34
N ARG A 274 -14.44 8.39 4.35
CA ARG A 274 -13.09 8.55 3.78
C ARG A 274 -12.08 9.05 4.80
N LYS A 275 -12.46 10.00 5.66
CA LYS A 275 -11.62 10.47 6.77
C LYS A 275 -11.31 9.33 7.75
N SER A 276 -12.32 8.53 8.10
CA SER A 276 -12.17 7.41 9.03
C SER A 276 -11.24 6.34 8.47
N VAL A 277 -11.45 5.92 7.22
CA VAL A 277 -10.57 4.96 6.53
C VAL A 277 -9.14 5.49 6.44
N ALA A 278 -8.96 6.75 6.01
CA ALA A 278 -7.64 7.37 5.92
C ALA A 278 -6.93 7.40 7.28
N SER A 279 -7.63 7.82 8.34
CA SER A 279 -7.08 7.86 9.70
C SER A 279 -6.59 6.50 10.15
N ILE A 280 -7.43 5.46 9.99
CA ILE A 280 -7.12 4.08 10.40
C ILE A 280 -5.92 3.52 9.65
N VAL A 281 -5.87 3.69 8.33
CA VAL A 281 -4.76 3.20 7.50
C VAL A 281 -3.46 3.93 7.83
N LEU A 282 -3.50 5.27 7.95
CA LEU A 282 -2.32 6.08 8.28
C LEU A 282 -1.79 5.81 9.69
N GLU A 283 -2.69 5.59 10.66
CA GLU A 283 -2.31 5.19 12.00
C GLU A 283 -1.65 3.83 12.01
N ASN A 284 -2.19 2.87 11.25
CA ASN A 284 -1.59 1.54 11.10
C ASN A 284 -0.21 1.56 10.40
N LEU A 285 0.01 2.46 9.45
CA LEU A 285 1.33 2.66 8.83
C LEU A 285 2.41 3.14 9.82
N ARG A 286 2.02 3.73 10.96
CA ARG A 286 2.90 4.12 12.08
C ARG A 286 3.07 3.02 13.12
N GLN A 287 2.25 1.95 13.07
CA GLN A 287 2.38 0.81 13.97
C GLN A 287 3.66 0.03 13.68
N ARG A 288 4.21 -0.62 14.72
CA ARG A 288 5.46 -1.36 14.63
C ARG A 288 5.21 -2.85 14.47
N TYR A 289 5.78 -3.42 13.44
CA TYR A 289 5.73 -4.85 13.09
C TYR A 289 7.12 -5.45 13.16
N LEU A 290 7.21 -6.74 13.51
CA LEU A 290 8.48 -7.46 13.42
C LEU A 290 8.80 -7.68 11.94
N TYR A 291 9.85 -7.05 11.46
CA TYR A 291 10.35 -7.22 10.10
C TYR A 291 11.37 -8.36 10.09
N ILE A 292 11.03 -9.49 9.45
CA ILE A 292 11.82 -10.72 9.50
C ILE A 292 13.25 -10.51 8.99
N LYS A 293 13.46 -9.73 7.93
CA LYS A 293 14.80 -9.47 7.38
C LYS A 293 15.77 -8.83 8.38
N THR A 294 15.27 -7.98 9.27
CA THR A 294 16.10 -7.27 10.25
C THR A 294 15.96 -7.81 11.66
N SER A 295 14.98 -8.69 11.91
CA SER A 295 14.61 -9.21 13.24
C SER A 295 14.29 -8.08 14.24
N LYS A 296 13.84 -6.92 13.75
CA LYS A 296 13.50 -5.73 14.56
C LYS A 296 12.04 -5.34 14.36
N ARG A 297 11.46 -4.73 15.40
CA ARG A 297 10.16 -4.06 15.27
C ARG A 297 10.38 -2.66 14.75
N GLU A 298 9.82 -2.39 13.56
CA GLU A 298 9.93 -1.11 12.84
C GLU A 298 8.54 -0.62 12.43
N GLU A 299 8.37 0.69 12.23
CA GLU A 299 7.13 1.24 11.68
C GLU A 299 6.88 0.66 10.28
N LEU A 300 5.63 0.30 9.98
CA LEU A 300 5.27 -0.29 8.68
C LEU A 300 5.69 0.60 7.50
N SER A 301 5.52 1.90 7.63
CA SER A 301 5.94 2.86 6.60
C SER A 301 7.45 2.89 6.37
N GLU A 302 8.27 2.67 7.41
CA GLU A 302 9.72 2.54 7.27
C GLU A 302 10.11 1.17 6.69
N ILE A 303 9.38 0.11 7.03
CA ILE A 303 9.59 -1.21 6.42
C ILE A 303 9.34 -1.14 4.91
N ILE A 304 8.21 -0.54 4.47
CA ILE A 304 7.90 -0.36 3.05
C ILE A 304 9.00 0.41 2.32
N LYS A 305 9.47 1.50 2.90
CA LYS A 305 10.57 2.30 2.35
C LYS A 305 11.86 1.50 2.25
N ARG A 306 12.26 0.83 3.33
CA ARG A 306 13.48 0.00 3.38
C ARG A 306 13.41 -1.14 2.37
N ASP A 307 12.27 -1.80 2.26
CA ASP A 307 12.07 -2.92 1.35
C ASP A 307 12.17 -2.50 -0.12
N ALA A 308 11.70 -1.30 -0.46
CA ALA A 308 11.90 -0.73 -1.81
C ALA A 308 13.38 -0.46 -2.11
N TRP A 309 14.15 0.02 -1.14
CA TRP A 309 15.61 0.19 -1.28
C TRP A 309 16.34 -1.15 -1.38
N ASP A 310 15.90 -2.15 -0.64
CA ASP A 310 16.44 -3.51 -0.70
C ASP A 310 16.18 -4.14 -2.08
N LEU A 311 14.96 -3.98 -2.61
CA LEU A 311 14.61 -4.40 -3.97
C LEU A 311 15.51 -3.71 -5.01
N ALA A 312 15.70 -2.39 -4.90
CA ALA A 312 16.56 -1.64 -5.81
C ALA A 312 18.03 -2.09 -5.72
N TYR A 313 18.52 -2.38 -4.52
CA TYR A 313 19.86 -2.93 -4.30
C TYR A 313 20.00 -4.31 -4.95
N CYS A 314 19.06 -5.23 -4.68
CA CYS A 314 19.09 -6.57 -5.25
C CYS A 314 19.06 -6.55 -6.78
N ILE A 315 18.21 -5.69 -7.38
CA ILE A 315 18.14 -5.52 -8.84
C ILE A 315 19.48 -5.00 -9.39
N ARG A 316 20.08 -4.00 -8.77
CA ARG A 316 21.33 -3.42 -9.23
C ARG A 316 22.49 -4.40 -9.20
N GLU A 317 22.56 -5.22 -8.14
CA GLU A 317 23.65 -6.18 -7.93
C GLU A 317 23.32 -7.57 -8.50
N GLY A 318 22.14 -7.77 -9.10
CA GLY A 318 21.71 -9.09 -9.60
C GLY A 318 21.49 -10.15 -8.51
N LEU A 319 21.22 -9.71 -7.27
CA LEU A 319 21.01 -10.58 -6.11
C LEU A 319 19.56 -11.04 -6.01
N GLU A 320 19.34 -12.19 -5.39
CA GLU A 320 17.99 -12.69 -5.10
C GLU A 320 17.30 -11.76 -4.09
N TYR A 321 16.13 -11.21 -4.50
CA TYR A 321 15.30 -10.44 -3.61
C TYR A 321 14.40 -11.36 -2.77
N ARG A 322 14.22 -11.03 -1.52
CA ARG A 322 13.24 -11.64 -0.63
C ARG A 322 12.24 -10.58 -0.17
N GLY A 323 10.95 -10.87 -0.24
CA GLY A 323 9.90 -9.93 0.10
C GLY A 323 9.79 -9.60 1.59
N ALA A 324 9.04 -8.55 1.91
CA ALA A 324 8.83 -8.11 3.29
C ALA A 324 7.84 -9.02 4.03
N ARG A 325 8.35 -10.02 4.74
CA ARG A 325 7.56 -10.85 5.66
C ARG A 325 7.48 -10.19 7.02
N LEU A 326 6.26 -10.07 7.54
CA LEU A 326 5.94 -9.32 8.74
C LEU A 326 5.28 -10.24 9.78
N VAL A 327 5.55 -9.98 11.08
CA VAL A 327 4.82 -10.60 12.19
C VAL A 327 4.10 -9.50 12.98
N ILE A 328 2.81 -9.71 13.25
CA ILE A 328 1.89 -8.76 13.91
C ILE A 328 2.11 -8.72 15.42
#